data_56eaf52bc980ef94a17c3a5364ef3cd0
#
_entry.id   56eaf52bc980ef94a17c3a5364ef3cd0
#
_cell.length_a   1.000
_cell.length_b   1.000
_cell.length_c   1.000
_cell.angle_alpha   90.00
_cell.angle_beta   90.00
_cell.angle_gamma   90.00
#
_symmetry.space_group_name_H-M   'P 1'
#
loop_
_entity.id
_entity.type
_entity.pdbx_description
1 polymer ?
#
loop_
_entity_poly.entity_id
_entity_poly.type
_entity_poly.pdbx_seq_one_letter_code
_entity_poly.pdbx_strand_id
1 'polypeptide(L)'
;MKSVRRIAALILCAAIVFSTGISAASYGGAKHENVSSADESGLAAALTQKNEKAEPAKAKKPGTLTECGGTCEYSPTVVIHGIGQSKTYLYENDEIAVDEDGKQITGWPIYANTKYIIKNLLWPLVKMLVTQRDDGFVESFRKTLEGTLYVNAFDSNGKNVYDVRVKKYPQSVAKCTDEDKEEIYGNVPIDGFSKVAGEDHLYYFAYNSFGNNSEITDELYNFIGQIKRETGHDKINVVAISLGGTIANSLFDRYPELYPSLDRVVYIVPALDGSNIVGDIYLGRLSTSDEMLYKNLLPNLVGGAEGYLLNAVIRMIPKQILLDTLDATVDGLTNVILRNCTTMWSL
;
A
#
# COMPACT_ATOMS: atom_id res chain seq x y z
N MET A 1 -23.44 25.80 4.20
CA MET A 1 -23.72 24.35 4.20
C MET A 1 -22.76 23.53 3.31
N LYS A 2 -22.42 23.91 2.06
CA LYS A 2 -21.47 23.15 1.22
C LYS A 2 -20.05 23.10 1.80
N SER A 3 -19.55 24.17 2.42
CA SER A 3 -18.22 24.23 3.04
C SER A 3 -18.08 23.33 4.29
N VAL A 4 -19.09 23.32 5.15
CA VAL A 4 -19.09 22.46 6.38
C VAL A 4 -19.11 20.97 6.00
N ARG A 5 -19.83 20.59 4.93
CA ARG A 5 -19.84 19.22 4.41
C ARG A 5 -18.46 18.78 3.89
N ARG A 6 -17.75 19.70 3.20
CA ARG A 6 -16.39 19.45 2.72
C ARG A 6 -15.40 19.34 3.87
N ILE A 7 -15.55 20.13 4.92
CA ILE A 7 -14.67 20.10 6.10
C ILE A 7 -14.82 18.78 6.86
N ALA A 8 -16.05 18.31 7.12
CA ALA A 8 -16.26 17.02 7.80
C ALA A 8 -15.71 15.83 6.99
N ALA A 9 -15.92 15.83 5.67
CA ALA A 9 -15.36 14.83 4.78
C ALA A 9 -13.81 14.88 4.75
N LEU A 10 -13.22 16.08 4.74
CA LEU A 10 -11.76 16.27 4.76
C LEU A 10 -11.13 15.81 6.08
N ILE A 11 -11.76 16.06 7.22
CA ILE A 11 -11.24 15.61 8.53
C ILE A 11 -11.22 14.10 8.60
N LEU A 12 -12.24 13.41 8.10
CA LEU A 12 -12.25 11.95 8.10
C LEU A 12 -11.37 11.37 7.00
N CYS A 13 -11.33 11.96 5.80
CA CYS A 13 -10.34 11.59 4.78
C CYS A 13 -8.91 11.78 5.29
N ALA A 14 -8.65 12.83 6.04
CA ALA A 14 -7.36 13.03 6.68
C ALA A 14 -7.08 11.96 7.76
N ALA A 15 -8.04 11.61 8.60
CA ALA A 15 -7.87 10.54 9.58
C ALA A 15 -7.66 9.17 8.91
N ILE A 16 -8.36 8.89 7.80
CA ILE A 16 -8.21 7.67 7.02
C ILE A 16 -6.88 7.68 6.25
N VAL A 17 -6.51 8.79 5.61
CA VAL A 17 -5.19 8.96 4.94
C VAL A 17 -4.06 8.86 5.96
N PHE A 18 -4.29 9.25 7.20
CA PHE A 18 -3.33 9.11 8.29
C PHE A 18 -3.12 7.66 8.71
N SER A 19 -4.20 6.94 8.83
CA SER A 19 -4.14 5.50 9.14
C SER A 19 -3.54 4.70 7.97
N THR A 20 -3.64 5.22 6.74
CA THR A 20 -3.10 4.62 5.51
C THR A 20 -1.83 5.31 5.00
N GLY A 21 -1.43 6.41 5.60
CA GLY A 21 -0.31 7.28 5.19
C GLY A 21 1.08 6.64 5.19
N ILE A 22 1.19 5.38 5.60
CA ILE A 22 2.39 4.57 5.41
C ILE A 22 2.67 4.31 3.92
N SER A 23 1.67 4.41 3.03
CA SER A 23 1.84 4.11 1.60
C SER A 23 1.88 5.34 0.68
N ALA A 24 1.28 6.47 1.06
CA ALA A 24 1.15 7.62 0.16
C ALA A 24 2.28 8.65 0.26
N ALA A 25 3.12 8.59 1.28
CA ALA A 25 4.23 9.53 1.46
C ALA A 25 5.43 9.29 0.52
N SER A 26 5.37 8.28 -0.36
CA SER A 26 6.55 7.86 -1.13
C SER A 26 6.61 8.37 -2.57
N TYR A 27 5.56 8.98 -3.14
CA TYR A 27 5.59 9.34 -4.57
C TYR A 27 4.91 10.66 -4.93
N GLY A 28 5.17 11.72 -4.16
CA GLY A 28 5.09 13.08 -4.67
C GLY A 28 6.50 13.54 -5.00
N GLY A 29 6.81 13.77 -6.28
CA GLY A 29 8.14 14.18 -6.74
C GLY A 29 8.69 15.37 -5.95
N ALA A 30 9.49 15.11 -4.94
CA ALA A 30 10.25 16.09 -4.24
C ALA A 30 11.44 16.47 -5.14
N LYS A 31 11.45 17.72 -5.62
CA LYS A 31 12.66 18.37 -6.11
C LYS A 31 13.66 18.31 -4.97
N HIS A 32 14.82 17.70 -5.24
CA HIS A 32 15.96 17.70 -4.34
C HIS A 32 16.37 19.14 -4.03
N GLU A 33 16.10 19.62 -2.83
CA GLU A 33 16.85 20.69 -2.21
C GLU A 33 17.88 20.05 -1.28
N ASN A 34 19.11 20.49 -1.46
CA ASN A 34 20.34 20.02 -0.84
C ASN A 34 20.22 19.88 0.68
N VAL A 35 20.30 18.65 1.20
CA VAL A 35 20.68 18.39 2.59
C VAL A 35 22.18 18.20 2.62
N SER A 36 22.86 19.00 3.43
CA SER A 36 24.31 19.11 3.55
C SER A 36 24.95 17.77 3.91
N SER A 37 25.99 17.48 3.16
CA SER A 37 26.96 16.40 3.30
C SER A 37 27.55 16.25 4.68
N ALA A 38 27.33 15.14 5.35
CA ALA A 38 28.29 14.51 6.22
C ALA A 38 28.02 12.99 6.19
N ASP A 39 29.00 12.26 5.66
CA ASP A 39 29.17 10.80 5.73
C ASP A 39 28.69 9.89 4.58
N GLU A 40 28.41 10.45 3.39
CA GLU A 40 28.19 9.60 2.21
C GLU A 40 29.47 9.10 1.52
N SER A 41 30.63 9.62 1.87
CA SER A 41 31.89 9.28 1.19
C SER A 41 32.39 7.86 1.47
N GLY A 42 32.08 7.29 2.63
CA GLY A 42 32.54 5.96 3.01
C GLY A 42 31.74 4.84 2.34
N LEU A 43 30.43 5.01 2.23
CA LEU A 43 29.53 3.99 1.66
C LEU A 43 29.62 3.96 0.13
N ALA A 44 29.70 5.14 -0.51
CA ALA A 44 29.88 5.27 -1.95
C ALA A 44 31.21 4.68 -2.41
N ALA A 45 32.31 4.90 -1.67
CA ALA A 45 33.62 4.32 -1.97
C ALA A 45 33.64 2.78 -1.83
N ALA A 46 32.94 2.22 -0.84
CA ALA A 46 32.84 0.77 -0.65
C ALA A 46 31.99 0.07 -1.75
N LEU A 47 30.97 0.76 -2.26
CA LEU A 47 30.15 0.26 -3.36
C LEU A 47 30.84 0.38 -4.72
N THR A 48 31.68 1.41 -4.91
CA THR A 48 32.40 1.64 -6.18
C THR A 48 33.58 0.67 -6.36
N GLN A 49 34.25 0.24 -5.29
CA GLN A 49 35.37 -0.72 -5.41
C GLN A 49 34.98 -2.16 -5.75
N LYS A 50 33.70 -2.54 -5.66
CA LYS A 50 33.24 -3.89 -5.98
C LYS A 50 32.71 -4.07 -7.41
N ASN A 51 32.55 -2.98 -8.17
CA ASN A 51 31.91 -2.98 -9.50
C ASN A 51 32.87 -2.77 -10.69
N GLU A 52 34.19 -2.75 -10.49
CA GLU A 52 35.12 -2.49 -11.57
C GLU A 52 35.39 -3.65 -12.56
N LYS A 53 34.63 -4.75 -12.52
CA LYS A 53 34.77 -5.86 -13.47
C LYS A 53 33.51 -6.40 -14.13
N ALA A 54 32.43 -5.66 -14.11
CA ALA A 54 31.27 -5.99 -14.96
C ALA A 54 31.26 -5.00 -16.12
N GLU A 55 31.63 -5.44 -17.31
CA GLU A 55 31.37 -4.67 -18.54
C GLU A 55 29.84 -4.39 -18.58
N PRO A 56 29.42 -3.13 -18.85
CA PRO A 56 28.01 -2.84 -19.01
C PRO A 56 27.46 -3.67 -20.18
N ALA A 57 26.53 -4.57 -19.89
CA ALA A 57 25.82 -5.30 -20.93
C ALA A 57 25.27 -4.28 -21.93
N LYS A 58 25.62 -4.43 -23.20
CA LYS A 58 25.15 -3.56 -24.27
C LYS A 58 23.63 -3.63 -24.29
N ALA A 59 22.97 -2.52 -23.92
CA ALA A 59 21.53 -2.39 -24.00
C ALA A 59 21.06 -2.76 -25.42
N LYS A 60 20.40 -3.91 -25.55
CA LYS A 60 19.71 -4.26 -26.81
C LYS A 60 18.51 -3.34 -26.95
N LYS A 61 18.26 -2.87 -28.19
CA LYS A 61 17.01 -2.16 -28.50
C LYS A 61 15.82 -3.00 -28.05
N PRO A 62 14.78 -2.39 -27.46
CA PRO A 62 13.55 -3.10 -27.11
C PRO A 62 13.10 -3.91 -28.33
N GLY A 63 13.13 -5.22 -28.24
CA GLY A 63 12.68 -6.08 -29.29
C GLY A 63 11.17 -5.98 -29.43
N THR A 64 10.67 -5.91 -30.66
CA THR A 64 9.28 -6.20 -30.99
C THR A 64 8.89 -7.52 -30.34
N LEU A 65 7.67 -7.56 -29.71
CA LEU A 65 7.01 -8.71 -29.10
C LEU A 65 7.11 -9.96 -29.98
N THR A 66 8.22 -10.67 -29.90
CA THR A 66 8.36 -12.04 -30.41
C THR A 66 8.33 -12.93 -29.20
N GLU A 67 7.42 -13.91 -29.19
CA GLU A 67 7.42 -14.97 -28.20
C GLU A 67 8.83 -15.49 -28.05
N CYS A 68 9.45 -15.27 -26.90
CA CYS A 68 10.87 -15.55 -26.70
C CYS A 68 11.20 -17.04 -26.82
N GLY A 69 10.21 -17.92 -26.61
CA GLY A 69 10.36 -19.37 -26.68
C GLY A 69 11.42 -19.93 -25.72
N GLY A 70 11.74 -19.19 -24.65
CA GLY A 70 12.69 -19.61 -23.61
C GLY A 70 14.17 -19.53 -24.00
N THR A 71 14.50 -18.94 -25.14
CA THR A 71 15.87 -18.91 -25.68
C THR A 71 16.57 -17.55 -25.58
N CYS A 72 15.89 -16.54 -25.08
CA CYS A 72 16.50 -15.23 -24.92
C CYS A 72 17.40 -15.15 -23.66
N GLU A 73 18.27 -14.14 -23.63
CA GLU A 73 19.27 -13.93 -22.60
C GLU A 73 18.68 -13.54 -21.22
N TYR A 74 17.42 -13.05 -21.19
CA TYR A 74 16.82 -12.46 -20.00
C TYR A 74 15.73 -13.36 -19.43
N SER A 75 15.88 -13.77 -18.17
CA SER A 75 14.82 -14.44 -17.44
C SER A 75 13.65 -13.48 -17.16
N PRO A 76 12.38 -13.93 -17.26
CA PRO A 76 11.25 -13.11 -16.89
C PRO A 76 11.33 -12.70 -15.42
N THR A 77 10.86 -11.48 -15.13
CA THR A 77 10.91 -10.88 -13.79
C THR A 77 9.50 -10.72 -13.24
N VAL A 78 9.24 -11.32 -12.08
CA VAL A 78 8.03 -11.06 -11.30
C VAL A 78 8.31 -10.04 -10.21
N VAL A 79 7.49 -9.00 -10.16
CA VAL A 79 7.55 -7.94 -9.13
C VAL A 79 6.45 -8.16 -8.11
N ILE A 80 6.84 -8.30 -6.85
CA ILE A 80 5.97 -8.44 -5.69
C ILE A 80 5.99 -7.11 -4.95
N HIS A 81 4.88 -6.42 -4.99
CA HIS A 81 4.79 -5.05 -4.48
C HIS A 81 4.77 -4.95 -2.93
N GLY A 82 4.85 -3.75 -2.40
CA GLY A 82 4.70 -3.44 -0.98
C GLY A 82 3.23 -3.27 -0.56
N ILE A 83 3.04 -2.84 0.68
CA ILE A 83 1.70 -2.61 1.25
C ILE A 83 0.92 -1.57 0.44
N GLY A 84 -0.35 -1.86 0.15
CA GLY A 84 -1.27 -0.89 -0.46
C GLY A 84 -0.99 -0.52 -1.92
N GLN A 85 -0.14 -1.25 -2.63
CA GLN A 85 0.22 -0.98 -4.02
C GLN A 85 -0.61 -1.77 -5.05
N SER A 86 -1.76 -2.29 -4.66
CA SER A 86 -2.77 -2.87 -5.56
C SER A 86 -4.15 -2.43 -5.15
N LYS A 87 -5.01 -2.18 -6.14
CA LYS A 87 -6.41 -1.88 -5.89
C LYS A 87 -7.21 -3.13 -5.57
N THR A 88 -8.09 -3.03 -4.60
CA THR A 88 -9.05 -4.07 -4.28
C THR A 88 -10.47 -3.53 -4.33
N TYR A 89 -11.42 -4.38 -4.70
CA TYR A 89 -12.82 -4.02 -4.86
C TYR A 89 -13.71 -4.98 -4.08
N LEU A 90 -14.80 -4.46 -3.52
CA LEU A 90 -15.88 -5.28 -2.99
C LEU A 90 -16.67 -5.89 -4.15
N TYR A 91 -16.96 -7.19 -4.07
CA TYR A 91 -17.78 -7.90 -5.03
C TYR A 91 -19.10 -8.35 -4.39
N GLU A 92 -20.18 -8.18 -5.12
CA GLU A 92 -21.50 -8.70 -4.80
C GLU A 92 -22.07 -9.37 -6.06
N ASN A 93 -22.48 -10.63 -5.94
CA ASN A 93 -22.97 -11.43 -7.07
C ASN A 93 -22.01 -11.48 -8.27
N ASP A 94 -20.70 -11.60 -8.02
CA ASP A 94 -19.62 -11.62 -9.01
C ASP A 94 -19.43 -10.30 -9.80
N GLU A 95 -20.08 -9.22 -9.41
CA GLU A 95 -19.87 -7.89 -9.96
C GLU A 95 -19.25 -6.96 -8.92
N ILE A 96 -18.51 -5.93 -9.39
CA ILE A 96 -17.97 -4.91 -8.49
C ILE A 96 -19.13 -4.14 -7.88
N ALA A 97 -19.23 -4.16 -6.55
CA ALA A 97 -20.26 -3.44 -5.83
C ALA A 97 -20.12 -1.92 -6.03
N VAL A 98 -21.25 -1.25 -6.18
CA VAL A 98 -21.32 0.20 -6.31
C VAL A 98 -22.22 0.80 -5.24
N ASP A 99 -21.95 2.06 -4.88
CA ASP A 99 -22.80 2.80 -3.96
C ASP A 99 -24.06 3.35 -4.68
N GLU A 100 -24.89 4.07 -3.92
CA GLU A 100 -26.13 4.71 -4.42
C GLU A 100 -25.88 5.72 -5.56
N ASP A 101 -24.67 6.22 -5.71
CA ASP A 101 -24.25 7.16 -6.75
C ASP A 101 -23.56 6.45 -7.94
N GLY A 102 -23.50 5.11 -7.94
CA GLY A 102 -22.85 4.30 -8.96
C GLY A 102 -21.32 4.28 -8.86
N LYS A 103 -20.74 4.74 -7.75
CA LYS A 103 -19.30 4.70 -7.52
C LYS A 103 -18.88 3.33 -6.98
N GLN A 104 -17.83 2.74 -7.55
CA GLN A 104 -17.29 1.47 -7.12
C GLN A 104 -16.83 1.51 -5.65
N ILE A 105 -17.16 0.46 -4.92
CA ILE A 105 -16.74 0.30 -3.51
C ILE A 105 -15.42 -0.44 -3.50
N THR A 106 -14.37 0.27 -3.05
CA THR A 106 -13.02 -0.29 -2.95
C THR A 106 -12.71 -0.74 -1.54
N GLY A 107 -11.96 -1.83 -1.40
CA GLY A 107 -11.29 -2.19 -0.16
C GLY A 107 -10.02 -1.36 0.00
N TRP A 108 -9.26 -1.23 -1.09
CA TRP A 108 -8.09 -0.36 -1.16
C TRP A 108 -8.00 0.36 -2.52
N PRO A 109 -7.74 1.68 -2.57
CA PRO A 109 -7.80 2.61 -1.43
C PRO A 109 -9.12 2.52 -0.68
N ILE A 110 -9.10 2.78 0.63
CA ILE A 110 -10.30 2.66 1.46
C ILE A 110 -11.43 3.53 0.91
N TYR A 111 -12.58 2.91 0.64
CA TYR A 111 -13.75 3.61 0.16
C TYR A 111 -14.38 4.46 1.26
N ALA A 112 -14.32 5.77 1.11
CA ALA A 112 -14.95 6.71 2.02
C ALA A 112 -16.32 7.16 1.51
N ASN A 113 -17.40 6.58 2.02
CA ASN A 113 -18.76 7.04 1.72
C ASN A 113 -19.03 8.39 2.37
N THR A 114 -18.91 9.46 1.59
CA THR A 114 -19.07 10.84 2.08
C THR A 114 -20.43 11.10 2.72
N LYS A 115 -21.51 10.51 2.20
CA LYS A 115 -22.86 10.67 2.76
C LYS A 115 -22.96 10.02 4.15
N TYR A 116 -22.43 8.80 4.27
CA TYR A 116 -22.38 8.06 5.54
C TYR A 116 -21.58 8.83 6.59
N ILE A 117 -20.41 9.32 6.22
CA ILE A 117 -19.52 10.09 7.09
C ILE A 117 -20.20 11.37 7.57
N ILE A 118 -20.77 12.16 6.66
CA ILE A 118 -21.47 13.41 7.02
C ILE A 118 -22.66 13.12 7.93
N LYS A 119 -23.45 12.10 7.62
CA LYS A 119 -24.62 11.74 8.42
C LYS A 119 -24.26 11.44 9.88
N ASN A 120 -23.13 10.74 10.09
CA ASN A 120 -22.76 10.27 11.43
C ASN A 120 -21.87 11.25 12.21
N LEU A 121 -21.06 12.08 11.53
CA LEU A 121 -20.08 12.94 12.19
C LEU A 121 -20.41 14.43 12.19
N LEU A 122 -21.23 14.91 11.27
CA LEU A 122 -21.43 16.36 11.18
C LEU A 122 -21.96 16.97 12.48
N TRP A 123 -22.99 16.37 13.07
CA TRP A 123 -23.59 16.91 14.28
C TRP A 123 -22.70 16.73 15.52
N PRO A 124 -22.12 15.55 15.80
CA PRO A 124 -21.14 15.40 16.88
C PRO A 124 -19.97 16.38 16.76
N LEU A 125 -19.43 16.59 15.57
CA LEU A 125 -18.35 17.54 15.33
C LEU A 125 -18.76 18.98 15.64
N VAL A 126 -19.91 19.43 15.15
CA VAL A 126 -20.41 20.78 15.41
C VAL A 126 -20.63 20.98 16.91
N LYS A 127 -21.26 20.02 17.59
CA LYS A 127 -21.47 20.05 19.04
C LYS A 127 -20.15 20.17 19.79
N MET A 128 -19.17 19.33 19.48
CA MET A 128 -17.85 19.33 20.07
C MET A 128 -17.13 20.68 19.87
N LEU A 129 -17.16 21.24 18.64
CA LEU A 129 -16.52 22.53 18.36
C LEU A 129 -17.17 23.70 19.12
N VAL A 130 -18.49 23.64 19.39
CA VAL A 130 -19.21 24.66 20.14
C VAL A 130 -19.00 24.50 21.64
N THR A 131 -19.11 23.29 22.16
CA THR A 131 -19.00 23.02 23.60
C THR A 131 -17.57 22.90 24.09
N GLN A 132 -16.62 22.68 23.18
CA GLN A 132 -15.21 22.36 23.48
C GLN A 132 -15.09 21.12 24.40
N ARG A 133 -16.06 20.20 24.30
CA ARG A 133 -16.13 18.94 25.04
C ARG A 133 -16.38 17.80 24.05
N ASP A 134 -15.94 16.60 24.38
CA ASP A 134 -16.15 15.42 23.53
C ASP A 134 -17.66 15.22 23.27
N ASP A 135 -18.48 15.20 24.31
CA ASP A 135 -19.95 15.03 24.21
C ASP A 135 -20.37 13.89 23.24
N GLY A 136 -19.55 12.86 23.13
CA GLY A 136 -19.78 11.68 22.29
C GLY A 136 -19.21 11.79 20.85
N PHE A 137 -18.38 12.78 20.56
CA PHE A 137 -17.73 12.94 19.24
C PHE A 137 -16.75 11.79 18.97
N VAL A 138 -15.85 11.46 19.90
CA VAL A 138 -14.85 10.40 19.74
C VAL A 138 -15.50 9.05 19.48
N GLU A 139 -16.56 8.73 20.22
CA GLU A 139 -17.32 7.48 20.02
C GLU A 139 -18.04 7.45 18.66
N SER A 140 -18.62 8.58 18.23
CA SER A 140 -19.23 8.70 16.91
C SER A 140 -18.21 8.58 15.80
N PHE A 141 -17.03 9.14 16.01
CA PHE A 141 -15.89 9.03 15.09
C PHE A 141 -15.44 7.57 14.97
N ARG A 142 -15.21 6.87 16.09
CA ARG A 142 -14.79 5.47 16.11
C ARG A 142 -15.78 4.58 15.35
N LYS A 143 -17.07 4.68 15.64
CA LYS A 143 -18.11 3.91 14.94
C LYS A 143 -18.17 4.22 13.44
N THR A 144 -18.00 5.48 13.07
CA THR A 144 -18.01 5.88 11.66
C THR A 144 -16.78 5.36 10.94
N LEU A 145 -15.61 5.36 11.59
CA LEU A 145 -14.38 4.79 11.07
C LEU A 145 -14.52 3.28 10.88
N GLU A 146 -14.95 2.56 11.91
CA GLU A 146 -15.19 1.11 11.83
C GLU A 146 -16.15 0.76 10.69
N GLY A 147 -17.26 1.52 10.56
CA GLY A 147 -18.22 1.37 9.47
C GLY A 147 -17.69 1.79 8.09
N THR A 148 -16.58 2.51 8.01
CA THR A 148 -15.88 2.84 6.76
C THR A 148 -14.88 1.74 6.39
N LEU A 149 -14.25 1.14 7.41
CA LEU A 149 -13.24 0.09 7.24
C LEU A 149 -13.82 -1.30 7.00
N TYR A 150 -15.14 -1.48 7.15
CA TYR A 150 -15.82 -2.79 7.20
C TYR A 150 -15.47 -3.71 6.03
N VAL A 151 -15.26 -3.15 4.83
CA VAL A 151 -14.95 -3.92 3.62
C VAL A 151 -13.71 -4.80 3.82
N ASN A 152 -12.75 -4.32 4.61
CA ASN A 152 -11.50 -5.04 4.90
C ASN A 152 -11.55 -5.82 6.22
N ALA A 153 -12.72 -6.10 6.76
CA ALA A 153 -12.85 -6.86 8.00
C ALA A 153 -12.48 -8.33 7.80
N PHE A 154 -11.86 -8.91 8.83
CA PHE A 154 -11.48 -10.32 8.89
C PHE A 154 -12.22 -11.04 10.01
N ASP A 155 -12.54 -12.30 9.78
CA ASP A 155 -13.03 -13.19 10.83
C ASP A 155 -11.87 -13.70 11.72
N SER A 156 -12.20 -14.47 12.75
CA SER A 156 -11.22 -15.05 13.69
C SER A 156 -10.27 -16.06 13.05
N ASN A 157 -10.54 -16.50 11.83
CA ASN A 157 -9.70 -17.45 11.07
C ASN A 157 -8.79 -16.73 10.05
N GLY A 158 -8.77 -15.40 10.05
CA GLY A 158 -8.00 -14.60 9.11
C GLY A 158 -8.55 -14.59 7.68
N LYS A 159 -9.85 -14.88 7.51
CA LYS A 159 -10.54 -14.76 6.23
C LYS A 159 -11.24 -13.42 6.12
N ASN A 160 -11.24 -12.83 4.94
CA ASN A 160 -12.08 -11.68 4.66
C ASN A 160 -13.56 -12.00 4.92
N VAL A 161 -14.25 -11.14 5.66
CA VAL A 161 -15.70 -11.27 5.93
C VAL A 161 -16.52 -11.03 4.66
N TYR A 162 -16.00 -10.16 3.80
CA TYR A 162 -16.63 -9.77 2.53
C TYR A 162 -15.80 -10.28 1.35
N ASP A 163 -16.44 -10.44 0.19
CA ASP A 163 -15.76 -10.84 -1.04
C ASP A 163 -14.97 -9.64 -1.61
N VAL A 164 -13.73 -9.51 -1.14
CA VAL A 164 -12.79 -8.47 -1.58
C VAL A 164 -11.77 -9.08 -2.52
N ARG A 165 -11.81 -8.65 -3.77
CA ARG A 165 -10.89 -9.16 -4.80
C ARG A 165 -9.93 -8.08 -5.27
N VAL A 166 -8.69 -8.48 -5.55
CA VAL A 166 -7.66 -7.59 -6.11
C VAL A 166 -7.80 -7.52 -7.63
N LYS A 167 -7.55 -6.34 -8.20
CA LYS A 167 -7.38 -6.20 -9.65
C LYS A 167 -6.13 -6.94 -10.09
N LYS A 168 -6.28 -7.99 -10.87
CA LYS A 168 -5.19 -8.87 -11.33
C LYS A 168 -4.64 -8.42 -12.68
N TYR A 169 -3.35 -8.66 -12.87
CA TYR A 169 -2.62 -8.48 -14.15
C TYR A 169 -2.01 -9.83 -14.55
N PRO A 170 -2.80 -10.74 -15.14
CA PRO A 170 -2.37 -12.14 -15.35
C PRO A 170 -1.37 -12.31 -16.50
N GLN A 171 -0.98 -11.25 -17.16
CA GLN A 171 -0.09 -11.24 -18.33
C GLN A 171 1.11 -10.33 -18.12
N SER A 172 2.08 -10.36 -19.06
CA SER A 172 3.20 -9.44 -19.02
C SER A 172 2.74 -7.98 -19.17
N VAL A 173 3.52 -7.04 -18.63
CA VAL A 173 3.23 -5.60 -18.71
C VAL A 173 3.07 -5.14 -20.15
N ALA A 174 3.79 -5.74 -21.11
CA ALA A 174 3.64 -5.44 -22.53
C ALA A 174 2.20 -5.64 -23.07
N LYS A 175 1.47 -6.61 -22.51
CA LYS A 175 0.10 -6.95 -22.92
C LYS A 175 -0.97 -6.21 -22.11
N CYS A 176 -0.58 -5.43 -21.11
CA CYS A 176 -1.49 -4.60 -20.33
C CYS A 176 -1.97 -3.41 -21.15
N THR A 177 -3.15 -2.89 -20.81
CA THR A 177 -3.65 -1.62 -21.38
C THR A 177 -2.77 -0.45 -20.91
N ASP A 178 -2.85 0.68 -21.61
CA ASP A 178 -2.08 1.87 -21.21
C ASP A 178 -2.48 2.35 -19.80
N GLU A 179 -3.76 2.26 -19.45
CA GLU A 179 -4.27 2.56 -18.09
C GLU A 179 -3.67 1.62 -17.04
N ASP A 180 -3.61 0.31 -17.33
CA ASP A 180 -3.00 -0.67 -16.41
C ASP A 180 -1.50 -0.42 -16.24
N LYS A 181 -0.79 -0.06 -17.32
CA LYS A 181 0.63 0.28 -17.25
C LYS A 181 0.87 1.54 -16.43
N GLU A 182 0.05 2.58 -16.64
CA GLU A 182 0.12 3.80 -15.83
C GLU A 182 -0.09 3.49 -14.34
N GLU A 183 -1.05 2.62 -14.02
CA GLU A 183 -1.30 2.17 -12.65
C GLU A 183 -0.11 1.38 -12.08
N ILE A 184 0.43 0.41 -12.81
CA ILE A 184 1.58 -0.42 -12.38
C ILE A 184 2.80 0.47 -12.12
N TYR A 185 3.18 1.30 -13.09
CA TYR A 185 4.35 2.17 -12.95
C TYR A 185 4.16 3.31 -11.94
N GLY A 186 2.92 3.75 -11.74
CA GLY A 186 2.58 4.71 -10.67
C GLY A 186 2.67 4.11 -9.27
N ASN A 187 2.46 2.81 -9.13
CA ASN A 187 2.52 2.13 -7.83
C ASN A 187 3.94 1.71 -7.45
N VAL A 188 4.78 1.30 -8.42
CA VAL A 188 6.13 0.78 -8.17
C VAL A 188 7.14 1.33 -9.17
N PRO A 189 8.36 1.72 -8.74
CA PRO A 189 9.39 2.31 -9.61
C PRO A 189 10.15 1.21 -10.37
N ILE A 190 9.49 0.51 -11.28
CA ILE A 190 10.04 -0.64 -12.00
C ILE A 190 10.34 -0.37 -13.47
N ASP A 191 10.21 0.86 -13.94
CA ASP A 191 10.52 1.27 -15.32
C ASP A 191 11.98 0.98 -15.72
N GLY A 192 12.89 0.91 -14.74
CA GLY A 192 14.27 0.49 -14.96
C GLY A 192 14.40 -0.96 -15.45
N PHE A 193 13.56 -1.88 -14.95
CA PHE A 193 13.58 -3.29 -15.35
C PHE A 193 13.07 -3.47 -16.80
N SER A 194 12.01 -2.75 -17.17
CA SER A 194 11.46 -2.81 -18.52
C SER A 194 12.43 -2.30 -19.59
N LYS A 195 13.31 -1.36 -19.23
CA LYS A 195 14.35 -0.82 -20.13
C LYS A 195 15.45 -1.82 -20.45
N VAL A 196 15.67 -2.83 -19.61
CA VAL A 196 16.72 -3.83 -19.78
C VAL A 196 16.23 -5.02 -20.61
N ALA A 197 15.17 -5.68 -20.16
CA ALA A 197 14.68 -6.92 -20.76
C ALA A 197 13.43 -6.72 -21.64
N GLY A 198 12.75 -5.58 -21.52
CA GLY A 198 11.47 -5.29 -22.17
C GLY A 198 10.28 -5.58 -21.25
N GLU A 199 9.14 -4.96 -21.56
CA GLU A 199 7.89 -5.16 -20.83
C GLU A 199 7.28 -6.56 -21.01
N ASP A 200 7.68 -7.28 -22.04
CA ASP A 200 7.28 -8.67 -22.30
C ASP A 200 7.88 -9.67 -21.30
N HIS A 201 8.98 -9.30 -20.65
CA HIS A 201 9.62 -10.06 -19.56
C HIS A 201 9.27 -9.55 -18.18
N LEU A 202 8.42 -8.54 -18.05
CA LEU A 202 8.04 -7.93 -16.79
C LEU A 202 6.61 -8.33 -16.42
N TYR A 203 6.44 -8.85 -15.21
CA TYR A 203 5.17 -9.31 -14.63
C TYR A 203 4.95 -8.65 -13.29
N TYR A 204 3.75 -8.12 -13.07
CA TYR A 204 3.36 -7.50 -11.82
C TYR A 204 2.39 -8.40 -11.05
N PHE A 205 2.83 -8.92 -9.92
CA PHE A 205 1.99 -9.72 -9.05
C PHE A 205 1.17 -8.83 -8.12
N ALA A 206 -0.11 -8.63 -8.48
CA ALA A 206 -1.05 -7.89 -7.66
C ALA A 206 -1.68 -8.81 -6.61
N TYR A 207 -1.65 -8.39 -5.35
CA TYR A 207 -2.26 -9.10 -4.24
C TYR A 207 -2.91 -8.14 -3.24
N ASN A 208 -3.88 -8.64 -2.46
CA ASN A 208 -4.47 -7.86 -1.37
C ASN A 208 -3.49 -7.81 -0.20
N SER A 209 -2.91 -6.62 0.06
CA SER A 209 -1.97 -6.41 1.17
C SER A 209 -2.58 -6.71 2.56
N PHE A 210 -3.90 -6.70 2.65
CA PHE A 210 -4.65 -7.08 3.83
C PHE A 210 -5.30 -8.47 3.65
N GLY A 211 -4.71 -9.36 2.90
CA GLY A 211 -5.21 -10.70 2.62
C GLY A 211 -4.64 -11.77 3.54
N ASN A 212 -4.90 -13.02 3.19
CA ASN A 212 -4.30 -14.18 3.84
C ASN A 212 -2.94 -14.48 3.23
N ASN A 213 -1.86 -14.42 4.03
CA ASN A 213 -0.49 -14.63 3.54
C ASN A 213 -0.31 -15.99 2.86
N SER A 214 -0.90 -17.06 3.40
CA SER A 214 -0.78 -18.39 2.79
C SER A 214 -1.46 -18.47 1.42
N GLU A 215 -2.66 -17.88 1.29
CA GLU A 215 -3.40 -17.84 0.02
C GLU A 215 -2.64 -17.00 -1.03
N ILE A 216 -2.10 -15.84 -0.62
CA ILE A 216 -1.27 -14.99 -1.48
C ILE A 216 -0.02 -15.74 -1.96
N THR A 217 0.60 -16.49 -1.07
CA THR A 217 1.80 -17.30 -1.38
C THR A 217 1.48 -18.41 -2.39
N ASP A 218 0.35 -19.09 -2.22
CA ASP A 218 -0.12 -20.15 -3.14
C ASP A 218 -0.47 -19.55 -4.53
N GLU A 219 -1.10 -18.37 -4.57
CA GLU A 219 -1.36 -17.63 -5.80
C GLU A 219 -0.07 -17.22 -6.52
N LEU A 220 0.91 -16.71 -5.78
CA LEU A 220 2.22 -16.33 -6.33
C LEU A 220 2.95 -17.53 -6.93
N TYR A 221 2.93 -18.68 -6.25
CA TYR A 221 3.50 -19.92 -6.77
C TYR A 221 2.88 -20.31 -8.11
N ASN A 222 1.54 -20.28 -8.19
CA ASN A 222 0.79 -20.59 -9.41
C ASN A 222 1.10 -19.58 -10.53
N PHE A 223 1.20 -18.29 -10.19
CA PHE A 223 1.54 -17.22 -11.14
C PHE A 223 2.94 -17.39 -11.72
N ILE A 224 3.93 -17.76 -10.90
CA ILE A 224 5.28 -18.10 -11.38
C ILE A 224 5.23 -19.29 -12.34
N GLY A 225 4.47 -20.34 -12.01
CA GLY A 225 4.27 -21.46 -12.90
C GLY A 225 3.62 -21.08 -14.24
N GLN A 226 2.69 -20.14 -14.23
CA GLN A 226 2.08 -19.56 -15.44
C GLN A 226 3.13 -18.82 -16.27
N ILE A 227 3.91 -17.92 -15.66
CA ILE A 227 4.95 -17.15 -16.35
C ILE A 227 5.96 -18.09 -17.05
N LYS A 228 6.41 -19.13 -16.36
CA LYS A 228 7.33 -20.12 -16.95
C LYS A 228 6.72 -20.81 -18.16
N ARG A 229 5.45 -21.19 -18.11
CA ARG A 229 4.77 -21.83 -19.27
C ARG A 229 4.59 -20.87 -20.44
N GLU A 230 4.22 -19.61 -20.17
CA GLU A 230 3.98 -18.60 -21.21
C GLU A 230 5.26 -18.15 -21.91
N THR A 231 6.34 -18.03 -21.15
CA THR A 231 7.62 -17.55 -21.68
C THR A 231 8.53 -18.66 -22.16
N GLY A 232 8.28 -19.91 -21.76
CA GLY A 232 9.16 -21.04 -22.04
C GLY A 232 10.50 -21.02 -21.28
N HIS A 233 10.67 -20.09 -20.35
CA HIS A 233 11.88 -20.00 -19.50
C HIS A 233 11.83 -20.95 -18.32
N ASP A 234 12.95 -21.63 -18.06
CA ASP A 234 13.12 -22.44 -16.84
C ASP A 234 13.45 -21.59 -15.61
N LYS A 235 14.01 -20.41 -15.84
CA LYS A 235 14.46 -19.47 -14.80
C LYS A 235 13.58 -18.25 -14.71
N ILE A 236 13.50 -17.68 -13.49
CA ILE A 236 12.73 -16.46 -13.19
C ILE A 236 13.50 -15.56 -12.22
N ASN A 237 13.37 -14.25 -12.40
CA ASN A 237 13.79 -13.26 -11.42
C ASN A 237 12.63 -12.89 -10.53
N VAL A 238 12.92 -12.69 -9.23
CA VAL A 238 11.96 -12.20 -8.23
C VAL A 238 12.44 -10.85 -7.71
N VAL A 239 11.60 -9.82 -7.82
CA VAL A 239 11.83 -8.50 -7.22
C VAL A 239 10.79 -8.28 -6.15
N ALA A 240 11.20 -8.22 -4.90
CA ALA A 240 10.33 -8.13 -3.75
C ALA A 240 10.50 -6.81 -3.01
N ILE A 241 9.42 -6.02 -2.90
CA ILE A 241 9.45 -4.65 -2.38
C ILE A 241 8.73 -4.61 -1.03
N SER A 242 9.38 -4.10 0.02
CA SER A 242 8.79 -3.88 1.34
C SER A 242 8.07 -5.14 1.87
N LEU A 243 6.75 -5.13 2.10
CA LEU A 243 5.92 -6.29 2.46
C LEU A 243 6.08 -7.45 1.47
N GLY A 244 6.32 -7.16 0.19
CA GLY A 244 6.60 -8.18 -0.83
C GLY A 244 7.80 -9.05 -0.49
N GLY A 245 8.75 -8.55 0.32
CA GLY A 245 9.87 -9.32 0.84
C GLY A 245 9.41 -10.46 1.77
N THR A 246 8.46 -10.18 2.64
CA THR A 246 7.87 -11.19 3.54
C THR A 246 7.09 -12.24 2.75
N ILE A 247 6.33 -11.81 1.73
CA ILE A 247 5.60 -12.73 0.84
C ILE A 247 6.58 -13.63 0.07
N ALA A 248 7.69 -13.07 -0.45
CA ALA A 248 8.72 -13.84 -1.14
C ALA A 248 9.38 -14.86 -0.22
N ASN A 249 9.68 -14.50 1.03
CA ASN A 249 10.23 -15.44 2.01
C ASN A 249 9.24 -16.56 2.33
N SER A 250 7.96 -16.23 2.52
CA SER A 250 6.91 -17.24 2.71
C SER A 250 6.80 -18.19 1.50
N LEU A 251 6.97 -17.66 0.28
CA LEU A 251 7.00 -18.47 -0.95
C LEU A 251 8.16 -19.46 -0.94
N PHE A 252 9.37 -18.99 -0.62
CA PHE A 252 10.58 -19.83 -0.66
C PHE A 252 10.60 -20.88 0.46
N ASP A 253 10.04 -20.56 1.62
CA ASP A 253 9.89 -21.52 2.71
C ASP A 253 8.85 -22.60 2.37
N ARG A 254 7.71 -22.21 1.82
CA ARG A 254 6.60 -23.09 1.51
C ARG A 254 6.82 -23.95 0.26
N TYR A 255 7.56 -23.44 -0.72
CA TYR A 255 7.81 -24.06 -2.02
C TYR A 255 9.31 -24.12 -2.36
N PRO A 256 10.10 -24.90 -1.58
CA PRO A 256 11.55 -25.00 -1.79
C PRO A 256 11.93 -25.55 -3.17
N GLU A 257 11.03 -26.28 -3.84
CA GLU A 257 11.23 -26.75 -5.21
C GLU A 257 11.35 -25.64 -6.24
N LEU A 258 11.05 -24.38 -5.89
CA LEU A 258 11.29 -23.21 -6.74
C LEU A 258 12.77 -22.81 -6.84
N TYR A 259 13.61 -23.16 -5.85
CA TYR A 259 15.01 -22.71 -5.85
C TYR A 259 15.77 -23.01 -7.16
N PRO A 260 15.65 -24.20 -7.75
CA PRO A 260 16.30 -24.44 -9.06
C PRO A 260 15.80 -23.54 -10.19
N SER A 261 14.62 -22.97 -10.07
CA SER A 261 14.02 -22.06 -11.06
C SER A 261 14.37 -20.59 -10.83
N LEU A 262 15.01 -20.24 -9.73
CA LEU A 262 15.40 -18.85 -9.48
C LEU A 262 16.69 -18.53 -10.23
N ASP A 263 16.69 -17.41 -10.94
CA ASP A 263 17.89 -16.80 -11.52
C ASP A 263 18.44 -15.75 -10.54
N ARG A 264 17.59 -14.77 -10.17
CA ARG A 264 17.94 -13.71 -9.24
C ARG A 264 16.77 -13.40 -8.31
N VAL A 265 17.12 -13.05 -7.07
CA VAL A 265 16.17 -12.49 -6.09
C VAL A 265 16.70 -11.13 -5.66
N VAL A 266 15.90 -10.08 -5.85
CA VAL A 266 16.24 -8.72 -5.47
C VAL A 266 15.23 -8.22 -4.46
N TYR A 267 15.73 -7.83 -3.30
CA TYR A 267 14.93 -7.22 -2.25
C TYR A 267 15.11 -5.70 -2.25
N ILE A 268 14.02 -4.95 -2.31
CA ILE A 268 14.01 -3.50 -2.25
C ILE A 268 13.31 -3.08 -0.97
N VAL A 269 14.07 -2.48 -0.04
CA VAL A 269 13.60 -2.09 1.31
C VAL A 269 12.70 -3.13 1.99
N PRO A 270 13.13 -4.41 2.02
CA PRO A 270 12.26 -5.50 2.46
C PRO A 270 12.00 -5.44 3.97
N ALA A 271 10.82 -5.88 4.38
CA ALA A 271 10.45 -5.98 5.80
C ALA A 271 10.79 -7.38 6.37
N LEU A 272 12.06 -7.83 6.22
CA LEU A 272 12.47 -9.19 6.58
C LEU A 272 12.55 -9.43 8.10
N ASP A 273 12.91 -8.40 8.85
CA ASP A 273 13.01 -8.42 10.31
C ASP A 273 11.76 -7.87 10.99
N GLY A 274 10.66 -7.73 10.23
CA GLY A 274 9.42 -7.16 10.69
C GLY A 274 9.38 -5.63 10.62
N SER A 275 8.37 -5.06 11.27
CA SER A 275 8.15 -3.62 11.34
C SER A 275 7.90 -3.18 12.78
N ASN A 276 8.77 -2.35 13.33
CA ASN A 276 8.58 -1.79 14.67
C ASN A 276 7.26 -1.01 14.78
N ILE A 277 6.84 -0.32 13.71
CA ILE A 277 5.58 0.45 13.71
C ILE A 277 4.39 -0.50 13.84
N VAL A 278 4.37 -1.60 13.08
CA VAL A 278 3.31 -2.61 13.16
C VAL A 278 3.33 -3.27 14.54
N GLY A 279 4.50 -3.63 15.04
CA GLY A 279 4.67 -4.18 16.38
C GLY A 279 4.17 -3.24 17.47
N ASP A 280 4.47 -1.94 17.39
CA ASP A 280 4.02 -0.94 18.37
C ASP A 280 2.49 -0.74 18.32
N ILE A 281 1.88 -0.83 17.14
CA ILE A 281 0.41 -0.82 17.02
C ILE A 281 -0.20 -2.02 17.75
N TYR A 282 0.28 -3.24 17.48
CA TYR A 282 -0.23 -4.46 18.12
C TYR A 282 -0.03 -4.48 19.62
N LEU A 283 1.05 -3.90 20.12
CA LEU A 283 1.38 -3.82 21.53
C LEU A 283 0.73 -2.62 22.23
N GLY A 284 -0.03 -1.80 21.52
CA GLY A 284 -0.63 -0.57 22.05
C GLY A 284 0.42 0.45 22.52
N ARG A 285 1.61 0.42 21.92
CA ARG A 285 2.73 1.31 22.28
C ARG A 285 2.83 2.54 21.40
N LEU A 286 2.00 2.63 20.37
CA LEU A 286 1.97 3.80 19.49
C LEU A 286 1.43 4.99 20.31
N SER A 287 2.31 5.83 20.83
CA SER A 287 1.95 7.05 21.53
C SER A 287 2.13 8.24 20.61
N THR A 288 1.09 9.06 20.48
CA THR A 288 1.16 10.35 19.83
C THR A 288 1.63 11.39 20.84
N SER A 289 2.87 11.88 20.71
CA SER A 289 3.29 13.05 21.48
C SER A 289 2.71 14.33 20.86
N ASP A 290 2.44 15.32 21.69
CA ASP A 290 1.97 16.63 21.21
C ASP A 290 2.87 17.24 20.15
N GLU A 291 4.19 17.09 20.33
CA GLU A 291 5.18 17.67 19.45
C GLU A 291 5.13 17.03 18.07
N MET A 292 5.00 15.72 18.00
CA MET A 292 4.84 14.99 16.75
C MET A 292 3.53 15.41 16.05
N LEU A 293 2.43 15.52 16.81
CA LEU A 293 1.14 15.91 16.26
C LEU A 293 1.17 17.30 15.63
N TYR A 294 1.60 18.30 16.39
CA TYR A 294 1.50 19.71 15.96
C TYR A 294 2.65 20.16 15.03
N LYS A 295 3.84 19.58 15.14
CA LYS A 295 4.98 19.96 14.30
C LYS A 295 5.08 19.17 13.00
N ASN A 296 4.83 17.87 13.06
CA ASN A 296 5.10 16.99 11.91
C ASN A 296 3.82 16.51 11.23
N LEU A 297 2.79 16.19 12.01
CA LEU A 297 1.60 15.56 11.49
C LEU A 297 0.66 16.58 10.84
N LEU A 298 0.20 17.57 11.57
CA LEU A 298 -0.79 18.53 11.10
C LEU A 298 -0.36 19.37 9.89
N PRO A 299 0.90 19.86 9.80
CA PRO A 299 1.35 20.64 8.65
C PRO A 299 1.43 19.85 7.35
N ASN A 300 1.60 18.52 7.45
CA ASN A 300 1.84 17.65 6.30
C ASN A 300 0.60 16.86 5.86
N LEU A 301 -0.53 17.00 6.55
CA LEU A 301 -1.74 16.23 6.27
C LEU A 301 -2.32 16.45 4.89
N VAL A 302 -2.44 17.69 4.48
CA VAL A 302 -3.01 18.06 3.17
C VAL A 302 -2.32 19.33 2.69
N GLY A 303 -1.86 19.33 1.45
CA GLY A 303 -1.30 20.51 0.80
C GLY A 303 -2.36 21.45 0.24
N GLY A 304 -1.97 22.67 -0.12
CA GLY A 304 -2.84 23.65 -0.79
C GLY A 304 -3.87 24.33 0.11
N ALA A 305 -4.83 25.02 -0.49
CA ALA A 305 -5.86 25.80 0.22
C ALA A 305 -6.77 24.95 1.11
N GLU A 306 -7.04 23.70 0.72
CA GLU A 306 -7.82 22.74 1.49
C GLU A 306 -7.09 22.30 2.76
N GLY A 307 -5.76 22.16 2.71
CA GLY A 307 -4.92 21.85 3.85
C GLY A 307 -4.91 22.98 4.90
N TYR A 308 -4.91 24.23 4.49
CA TYR A 308 -5.02 25.36 5.42
C TYR A 308 -6.35 25.34 6.18
N LEU A 309 -7.46 25.05 5.48
CA LEU A 309 -8.77 24.98 6.11
C LEU A 309 -8.86 23.81 7.08
N LEU A 310 -8.36 22.64 6.69
CA LEU A 310 -8.29 21.45 7.54
C LEU A 310 -7.46 21.71 8.80
N ASN A 311 -6.27 22.27 8.64
CA ASN A 311 -5.40 22.64 9.76
C ASN A 311 -6.06 23.63 10.72
N ALA A 312 -6.82 24.61 10.18
CA ALA A 312 -7.56 25.57 11.00
C ALA A 312 -8.63 24.85 11.85
N VAL A 313 -9.38 23.92 11.26
CA VAL A 313 -10.41 23.14 11.99
C VAL A 313 -9.77 22.24 13.05
N ILE A 314 -8.70 21.53 12.72
CA ILE A 314 -7.99 20.64 13.65
C ILE A 314 -7.48 21.44 14.87
N ARG A 315 -6.96 22.65 14.67
CA ARG A 315 -6.51 23.54 15.74
C ARG A 315 -7.65 24.06 16.63
N MET A 316 -8.89 23.97 16.19
CA MET A 316 -10.06 24.30 17.00
C MET A 316 -10.52 23.14 17.88
N ILE A 317 -10.06 21.92 17.62
CA ILE A 317 -10.36 20.74 18.44
C ILE A 317 -9.52 20.78 19.72
N PRO A 318 -10.11 20.61 20.90
CA PRO A 318 -9.35 20.50 22.13
C PRO A 318 -8.31 19.37 22.03
N LYS A 319 -7.11 19.64 22.50
CA LYS A 319 -5.97 18.74 22.39
C LYS A 319 -6.28 17.30 22.84
N GLN A 320 -6.93 17.15 23.99
CA GLN A 320 -7.26 15.81 24.51
C GLN A 320 -8.22 15.06 23.57
N ILE A 321 -9.24 15.73 23.05
CA ILE A 321 -10.19 15.13 22.10
C ILE A 321 -9.47 14.71 20.81
N LEU A 322 -8.50 15.49 20.37
CA LEU A 322 -7.70 15.13 19.21
C LEU A 322 -6.86 13.88 19.46
N LEU A 323 -6.22 13.77 20.63
CA LEU A 323 -5.48 12.56 21.03
C LEU A 323 -6.41 11.35 21.11
N ASP A 324 -7.55 11.49 21.79
CA ASP A 324 -8.56 10.42 21.90
C ASP A 324 -9.09 9.98 20.53
N THR A 325 -9.19 10.92 19.56
CA THR A 325 -9.58 10.62 18.18
C THR A 325 -8.51 9.81 17.43
N LEU A 326 -7.23 10.10 17.67
CA LEU A 326 -6.12 9.33 17.12
C LEU A 326 -6.06 7.92 17.74
N ASP A 327 -6.25 7.81 19.03
CA ASP A 327 -6.33 6.50 19.70
C ASP A 327 -7.51 5.69 19.14
N ALA A 328 -8.68 6.32 18.96
CA ALA A 328 -9.84 5.69 18.33
C ALA A 328 -9.55 5.26 16.85
N THR A 329 -8.66 5.97 16.15
CA THR A 329 -8.23 5.58 14.79
C THR A 329 -7.39 4.31 14.84
N VAL A 330 -6.41 4.25 15.73
CA VAL A 330 -5.55 3.07 15.92
C VAL A 330 -6.39 1.86 16.35
N ASP A 331 -7.30 2.05 17.30
CA ASP A 331 -8.21 1.02 17.78
C ASP A 331 -9.12 0.50 16.66
N GLY A 332 -9.73 1.39 15.87
CA GLY A 332 -10.60 1.02 14.76
C GLY A 332 -9.86 0.20 13.70
N LEU A 333 -8.67 0.63 13.29
CA LEU A 333 -7.81 -0.12 12.38
C LEU A 333 -7.43 -1.48 12.95
N THR A 334 -6.98 -1.52 14.19
CA THR A 334 -6.56 -2.75 14.86
C THR A 334 -7.73 -3.73 14.96
N ASN A 335 -8.89 -3.27 15.39
CA ASN A 335 -10.05 -4.13 15.63
C ASN A 335 -10.68 -4.65 14.34
N VAL A 336 -10.76 -3.83 13.29
CA VAL A 336 -11.44 -4.19 12.04
C VAL A 336 -10.51 -4.94 11.10
N ILE A 337 -9.27 -4.46 10.91
CA ILE A 337 -8.36 -4.98 9.90
C ILE A 337 -7.23 -5.78 10.54
N LEU A 338 -6.38 -5.13 11.35
CA LEU A 338 -5.06 -5.67 11.69
C LEU A 338 -5.12 -6.91 12.56
N ARG A 339 -6.04 -6.99 13.54
CA ARG A 339 -6.10 -8.08 14.54
C ARG A 339 -6.07 -9.47 13.92
N ASN A 340 -6.75 -9.69 12.82
CA ASN A 340 -6.90 -10.99 12.18
C ASN A 340 -6.25 -11.05 10.78
N CYS A 341 -5.54 -10.00 10.37
CA CYS A 341 -4.87 -9.94 9.07
C CYS A 341 -3.52 -10.68 9.12
N THR A 342 -3.46 -11.88 8.58
CA THR A 342 -2.26 -12.73 8.65
C THR A 342 -1.06 -12.13 7.92
N THR A 343 -1.30 -11.35 6.85
CA THR A 343 -0.23 -10.64 6.14
C THR A 343 0.42 -9.58 7.03
N MET A 344 -0.38 -8.85 7.84
CA MET A 344 0.17 -7.87 8.78
C MET A 344 0.91 -8.54 9.95
N TRP A 345 0.45 -9.72 10.38
CA TRP A 345 1.16 -10.50 11.41
C TRP A 345 2.51 -11.03 10.93
N SER A 346 2.73 -11.11 9.63
CA SER A 346 4.02 -11.51 9.05
C SER A 346 5.05 -10.36 8.99
N LEU A 347 4.64 -9.15 9.36
CA LEU A 347 5.48 -7.96 9.53
C LEU A 347 5.86 -7.78 11.00
#